data_4a4c9ddc3d93f521261a5b0951724c4e
#
_entry.id   4a4c9ddc3d93f521261a5b0951724c4e
#
_cell.length_a   1.000
_cell.length_b   1.000
_cell.length_c   1.000
_cell.angle_alpha   90.00
_cell.angle_beta   90.00
_cell.angle_gamma   90.00
#
_symmetry.space_group_name_H-M   'P 1'
#
loop_
_entity.id
_entity.type
_entity.pdbx_description
1 polymer ?
#
loop_
_entity_poly.entity_id
_entity_poly.type
_entity_poly.pdbx_seq_one_letter_code
_entity_poly.pdbx_strand_id
1 'polypeptide(L)'
;LFEVGAKRVFLPFSGLHEISSPDQLGKIDPATISRESMEVLTVHMMGTAAMGGDRSHAVTDSFGHVYDAEGLVIADASLFPGPVGVNPMETIMALATRNAHYLIENRTRYLS
;
A
#
# COMPACT_ATOMS: atom_id res chain seq x y z
N LEU A 1 -0.33 -6.87 23.66
CA LEU A 1 -1.68 -7.39 23.44
C LEU A 1 -2.24 -8.08 24.68
N PHE A 2 -1.50 -8.96 25.35
CA PHE A 2 -1.96 -9.61 26.59
C PHE A 2 -2.28 -8.61 27.71
N GLU A 3 -1.50 -7.54 27.86
CA GLU A 3 -1.74 -6.47 28.84
C GLU A 3 -3.09 -5.75 28.65
N VAL A 4 -3.64 -5.76 27.46
CA VAL A 4 -4.96 -5.20 27.13
C VAL A 4 -6.05 -6.25 27.04
N GLY A 5 -5.79 -7.46 27.55
CA GLY A 5 -6.79 -8.51 27.70
C GLY A 5 -6.93 -9.52 26.56
N ALA A 6 -6.00 -9.55 25.61
CA ALA A 6 -5.99 -10.60 24.60
C ALA A 6 -5.77 -11.97 25.26
N LYS A 7 -6.61 -12.95 24.91
CA LYS A 7 -6.49 -14.33 25.40
C LYS A 7 -5.62 -15.20 24.50
N ARG A 8 -5.52 -14.84 23.23
CA ARG A 8 -4.70 -15.52 22.22
C ARG A 8 -4.15 -14.47 21.25
N VAL A 9 -2.94 -14.70 20.79
CA VAL A 9 -2.28 -13.87 19.76
C VAL A 9 -1.85 -14.80 18.64
N PHE A 10 -2.31 -14.52 17.43
CA PHE A 10 -1.94 -15.26 16.24
C PHE A 10 -0.66 -14.64 15.64
N LEU A 11 0.26 -15.49 15.22
CA LEU A 11 1.58 -15.13 14.76
C LEU A 11 1.75 -15.52 13.28
N PRO A 12 2.49 -14.74 12.50
CA PRO A 12 2.74 -15.02 11.09
C PRO A 12 3.94 -15.96 10.89
N PHE A 13 4.00 -17.06 11.66
CA PHE A 13 5.10 -18.01 11.57
C PHE A 13 4.59 -19.42 11.33
N SER A 14 5.10 -20.09 10.28
CA SER A 14 4.88 -21.51 10.08
C SER A 14 5.47 -22.28 11.27
N GLY A 15 4.65 -23.16 11.87
CA GLY A 15 5.07 -23.95 13.05
C GLY A 15 4.87 -23.26 14.40
N LEU A 16 4.62 -21.96 14.44
CA LEU A 16 4.26 -21.23 15.64
C LEU A 16 3.14 -20.23 15.34
N HIS A 17 1.92 -20.74 15.16
CA HIS A 17 0.78 -19.92 14.72
C HIS A 17 0.08 -19.16 15.85
N GLU A 18 0.26 -19.57 17.09
CA GLU A 18 -0.48 -19.01 18.22
C GLU A 18 0.32 -19.06 19.51
N ILE A 19 0.17 -18.00 20.32
CA ILE A 19 0.52 -17.99 21.74
C ILE A 19 -0.70 -17.58 22.57
N SER A 20 -0.87 -18.21 23.74
CA SER A 20 -2.05 -18.05 24.61
C SER A 20 -1.70 -17.48 25.99
N SER A 21 -0.43 -17.19 26.26
CA SER A 21 0.01 -16.55 27.49
C SER A 21 1.31 -15.75 27.26
N PRO A 22 1.59 -14.74 28.10
CA PRO A 22 2.87 -14.01 28.07
C PRO A 22 4.10 -14.88 28.24
N ASP A 23 4.01 -15.96 29.00
CA ASP A 23 5.12 -16.90 29.27
C ASP A 23 5.61 -17.58 27.99
N GLN A 24 4.76 -17.65 26.96
CA GLN A 24 5.11 -18.24 25.67
C GLN A 24 5.84 -17.28 24.73
N LEU A 25 6.03 -16.02 25.12
CA LEU A 25 6.75 -15.04 24.29
C LEU A 25 8.20 -15.47 23.99
N GLY A 26 8.83 -16.23 24.90
CA GLY A 26 10.15 -16.80 24.67
C GLY A 26 10.24 -17.78 23.49
N LYS A 27 9.10 -18.28 22.97
CA LYS A 27 9.06 -19.10 21.74
C LYS A 27 9.32 -18.28 20.48
N ILE A 28 9.15 -16.94 20.55
CA ILE A 28 9.42 -16.01 19.45
C ILE A 28 10.91 -15.61 19.56
N ASP A 29 11.78 -16.54 19.22
CA ASP A 29 13.23 -16.33 19.29
C ASP A 29 13.79 -16.20 17.85
N PRO A 30 14.38 -15.03 17.51
CA PRO A 30 15.01 -14.82 16.20
C PRO A 30 16.13 -15.82 15.87
N ALA A 31 16.71 -16.47 16.88
CA ALA A 31 17.73 -17.49 16.68
C ALA A 31 17.13 -18.85 16.20
N THR A 32 15.86 -19.10 16.48
CA THR A 32 15.19 -20.38 16.20
C THR A 32 14.14 -20.26 15.10
N ILE A 33 13.57 -19.07 14.89
CA ILE A 33 12.59 -18.80 13.82
C ILE A 33 13.35 -18.43 12.55
N SER A 34 13.26 -19.28 11.54
CA SER A 34 13.86 -18.99 10.24
C SER A 34 13.06 -17.92 9.47
N ARG A 35 13.73 -17.19 8.58
CA ARG A 35 13.05 -16.21 7.72
C ARG A 35 12.02 -16.85 6.79
N GLU A 36 12.27 -18.09 6.36
CA GLU A 36 11.39 -18.86 5.50
C GLU A 36 10.10 -19.28 6.20
N SER A 37 10.09 -19.31 7.55
CA SER A 37 8.90 -19.62 8.33
C SER A 37 7.96 -18.42 8.49
N MET A 38 8.40 -17.20 8.15
CA MET A 38 7.59 -15.99 8.27
C MET A 38 6.66 -15.84 7.07
N GLU A 39 5.36 -15.77 7.36
CA GLU A 39 4.33 -15.45 6.38
C GLU A 39 4.19 -13.92 6.28
N VAL A 40 4.68 -13.35 5.19
CA VAL A 40 4.56 -11.90 4.93
C VAL A 40 3.47 -11.69 3.90
N LEU A 41 2.42 -10.98 4.30
CA LEU A 41 1.28 -10.64 3.47
C LEU A 41 1.09 -9.13 3.42
N THR A 42 0.83 -8.58 2.26
CA THR A 42 0.29 -7.24 2.10
C THR A 42 -0.94 -7.25 1.20
N VAL A 43 -1.93 -6.45 1.57
CA VAL A 43 -3.11 -6.13 0.74
C VAL A 43 -3.06 -4.67 0.27
N HIS A 44 -2.00 -3.94 0.62
CA HIS A 44 -1.81 -2.53 0.30
C HIS A 44 -0.69 -2.37 -0.74
N MET A 45 -0.91 -2.97 -1.92
CA MET A 45 0.02 -2.82 -3.04
C MET A 45 -0.05 -1.40 -3.61
N MET A 46 1.10 -0.77 -3.82
CA MET A 46 1.22 0.62 -4.26
C MET A 46 2.39 0.78 -5.22
N GLY A 47 2.38 1.87 -6.01
CA GLY A 47 3.56 2.35 -6.71
C GLY A 47 3.89 1.66 -8.03
N THR A 48 3.02 0.82 -8.58
CA THR A 48 3.29 0.16 -9.89
C THR A 48 3.21 1.11 -11.08
N ALA A 49 2.60 2.29 -10.90
CA ALA A 49 2.52 3.36 -11.89
C ALA A 49 2.79 4.72 -11.21
N ALA A 50 3.88 4.79 -10.48
CA ALA A 50 4.21 5.90 -9.61
C ALA A 50 4.15 7.25 -10.32
N MET A 51 3.52 8.25 -9.65
CA MET A 51 3.49 9.62 -10.13
C MET A 51 4.78 10.35 -9.79
N GLY A 52 5.19 11.27 -10.65
CA GLY A 52 6.35 12.13 -10.43
C GLY A 52 6.52 13.19 -11.50
N GLY A 53 7.33 14.19 -11.21
CA GLY A 53 7.64 15.28 -12.14
C GLY A 53 8.70 14.93 -13.18
N ASP A 54 9.44 13.85 -12.98
CA ASP A 54 10.48 13.38 -13.89
C ASP A 54 10.02 12.13 -14.64
N ARG A 55 9.73 12.30 -15.92
CA ARG A 55 9.27 11.24 -16.82
C ARG A 55 10.23 10.04 -16.92
N SER A 56 11.52 10.24 -16.63
CA SER A 56 12.49 9.15 -16.66
C SER A 56 12.38 8.21 -15.45
N HIS A 57 11.71 8.66 -14.38
CA HIS A 57 11.56 7.94 -13.12
C HIS A 57 10.09 7.76 -12.67
N ALA A 58 9.14 8.21 -13.48
CA ALA A 58 7.72 8.13 -13.18
C ALA A 58 6.91 7.66 -14.39
N VAL A 59 5.81 6.99 -14.13
CA VAL A 59 4.87 6.52 -15.18
C VAL A 59 3.83 7.58 -15.48
N THR A 60 3.43 8.37 -14.47
CA THR A 60 2.41 9.40 -14.59
C THR A 60 2.88 10.75 -14.06
N ASP A 61 2.21 11.81 -14.50
CA ASP A 61 2.30 13.12 -13.86
C ASP A 61 1.58 13.13 -12.50
N SER A 62 1.59 14.28 -11.83
CA SER A 62 0.96 14.44 -10.51
C SER A 62 -0.57 14.31 -10.53
N PHE A 63 -1.22 14.34 -11.68
CA PHE A 63 -2.67 14.16 -11.85
C PHE A 63 -3.04 12.79 -12.42
N GLY A 64 -2.08 11.89 -12.53
CA GLY A 64 -2.29 10.52 -12.96
C GLY A 64 -2.30 10.31 -14.48
N HIS A 65 -1.97 11.34 -15.30
CA HIS A 65 -1.86 11.15 -16.74
C HIS A 65 -0.61 10.32 -17.05
N VAL A 66 -0.80 9.26 -17.81
CA VAL A 66 0.30 8.40 -18.24
C VAL A 66 1.14 9.14 -19.28
N TYR A 67 2.46 9.23 -19.05
CA TYR A 67 3.35 9.98 -19.92
C TYR A 67 3.42 9.45 -21.35
N ASP A 68 3.29 8.14 -21.54
CA ASP A 68 3.46 7.46 -22.83
C ASP A 68 2.15 6.98 -23.46
N ALA A 69 1.01 7.45 -22.94
CA ALA A 69 -0.31 7.11 -23.49
C ALA A 69 -1.27 8.29 -23.40
N GLU A 70 -1.85 8.68 -24.55
CA GLU A 70 -2.87 9.72 -24.60
C GLU A 70 -4.21 9.22 -24.05
N GLY A 71 -4.92 10.08 -23.31
CA GLY A 71 -6.25 9.78 -22.79
C GLY A 71 -6.31 8.77 -21.66
N LEU A 72 -5.17 8.28 -21.15
CA LEU A 72 -5.09 7.33 -20.05
C LEU A 72 -4.77 8.04 -18.74
N VAL A 73 -5.64 7.88 -17.75
CA VAL A 73 -5.48 8.43 -16.40
C VAL A 73 -5.61 7.32 -15.38
N ILE A 74 -4.68 7.28 -14.43
CA ILE A 74 -4.66 6.35 -13.30
C ILE A 74 -5.17 7.08 -12.06
N ALA A 75 -6.01 6.41 -11.24
CA ALA A 75 -6.66 7.00 -10.08
C ALA A 75 -6.76 6.05 -8.88
N ASP A 76 -5.76 5.20 -8.70
CA ASP A 76 -5.69 4.22 -7.61
C ASP A 76 -4.33 4.26 -6.88
N ALA A 77 -4.09 3.30 -5.99
CA ALA A 77 -2.86 3.22 -5.20
C ALA A 77 -1.59 3.02 -6.03
N SER A 78 -1.69 2.62 -7.29
CA SER A 78 -0.53 2.47 -8.16
C SER A 78 0.21 3.79 -8.42
N LEU A 79 -0.49 4.94 -8.26
CA LEU A 79 0.08 6.29 -8.37
C LEU A 79 1.08 6.65 -7.27
N PHE A 80 1.02 6.00 -6.11
CA PHE A 80 1.84 6.42 -4.98
C PHE A 80 3.33 6.24 -5.26
N PRO A 81 4.16 7.27 -5.05
CA PRO A 81 5.60 7.14 -5.23
C PRO A 81 6.28 6.33 -4.12
N GLY A 82 5.52 5.96 -3.09
CA GLY A 82 5.99 5.15 -1.96
C GLY A 82 4.85 4.81 -1.00
N PRO A 83 5.09 3.94 -0.01
CA PRO A 83 4.07 3.53 0.94
C PRO A 83 3.65 4.69 1.85
N VAL A 84 2.35 4.78 2.13
CA VAL A 84 1.79 5.84 3.00
C VAL A 84 1.92 5.53 4.51
N GLY A 85 2.42 4.36 4.88
CA GLY A 85 2.66 3.96 6.28
C GLY A 85 1.41 3.58 7.09
N VAL A 86 0.22 3.71 6.51
CA VAL A 86 -1.09 3.38 7.08
C VAL A 86 -1.99 2.78 5.99
N ASN A 87 -3.21 2.41 6.35
CA ASN A 87 -4.23 1.98 5.37
C ASN A 87 -4.44 3.09 4.32
N PRO A 88 -4.33 2.79 3.01
CA PRO A 88 -4.25 3.82 1.98
C PRO A 88 -5.60 4.34 1.48
N MET A 89 -6.73 3.80 1.92
CA MET A 89 -8.06 4.04 1.34
C MET A 89 -8.41 5.53 1.27
N GLU A 90 -8.23 6.28 2.34
CA GLU A 90 -8.55 7.72 2.38
C GLU A 90 -7.65 8.52 1.43
N THR A 91 -6.37 8.17 1.36
CA THR A 91 -5.42 8.81 0.45
C THR A 91 -5.75 8.48 -1.01
N ILE A 92 -6.15 7.24 -1.31
CA ILE A 92 -6.62 6.84 -2.65
C ILE A 92 -7.82 7.68 -3.06
N MET A 93 -8.85 7.76 -2.19
CA MET A 93 -10.05 8.54 -2.48
C MET A 93 -9.75 10.03 -2.67
N ALA A 94 -8.89 10.60 -1.85
CA ALA A 94 -8.49 12.00 -1.98
C ALA A 94 -7.78 12.29 -3.31
N LEU A 95 -6.83 11.45 -3.71
CA LEU A 95 -6.12 11.59 -4.99
C LEU A 95 -7.05 11.37 -6.18
N ALA A 96 -7.89 10.33 -6.14
CA ALA A 96 -8.85 10.05 -7.21
C ALA A 96 -9.83 11.22 -7.39
N THR A 97 -10.36 11.78 -6.29
CA THR A 97 -11.23 12.96 -6.30
C THR A 97 -10.52 14.17 -6.90
N ARG A 98 -9.29 14.46 -6.47
CA ARG A 98 -8.48 15.55 -7.01
C ARG A 98 -8.27 15.39 -8.53
N ASN A 99 -7.92 14.20 -8.97
CA ASN A 99 -7.69 13.91 -10.38
C ASN A 99 -8.98 14.06 -11.20
N ALA A 100 -10.11 13.60 -10.66
CA ALA A 100 -11.42 13.78 -11.30
C ALA A 100 -11.80 15.27 -11.46
N HIS A 101 -11.61 16.08 -10.41
CA HIS A 101 -11.82 17.53 -10.49
C HIS A 101 -10.94 18.18 -11.55
N TYR A 102 -9.67 17.82 -11.58
CA TYR A 102 -8.74 18.34 -12.60
C TYR A 102 -9.20 18.00 -14.03
N LEU A 103 -9.65 16.76 -14.26
CA LEU A 103 -10.18 16.35 -15.57
C LEU A 103 -11.44 17.13 -15.97
N ILE A 104 -12.37 17.36 -15.02
CA ILE A 104 -13.59 18.13 -15.27
C ILE A 104 -13.25 19.58 -15.63
N GLU A 105 -12.36 20.21 -14.90
CA GLU A 105 -11.93 21.60 -15.13
C GLU A 105 -11.20 21.76 -16.47
N ASN A 106 -10.48 20.73 -16.91
CA ASN A 106 -9.69 20.73 -18.15
C ASN A 106 -10.33 19.89 -19.27
N ARG A 107 -11.63 19.59 -19.17
CA ARG A 107 -12.35 18.66 -20.09
C ARG A 107 -12.19 18.98 -21.57
N THR A 108 -12.11 20.25 -21.95
CA THR A 108 -11.96 20.66 -23.35
C THR A 108 -10.64 20.21 -23.99
N ARG A 109 -9.64 19.94 -23.15
CA ARG A 109 -8.34 19.43 -23.59
C ARG A 109 -8.39 17.93 -23.92
N TYR A 110 -9.38 17.20 -23.38
CA TYR A 110 -9.49 15.74 -23.47
C TYR A 110 -10.67 15.25 -24.31
N LEU A 111 -11.56 16.14 -24.73
CA LEU A 111 -12.78 15.82 -25.51
C LEU A 111 -12.72 16.29 -26.96
N SER A 112 -11.51 16.63 -27.45
CA SER A 112 -11.30 17.05 -28.85
C SER A 112 -11.07 15.85 -29.75
#